data_e6d25ccb7bcf5fd16a05d4b4b5f866ca
#
_entry.id   e6d25ccb7bcf5fd16a05d4b4b5f866ca
#
_cell.length_a   1.000
_cell.length_b   1.000
_cell.length_c   1.000
_cell.angle_alpha   90.00
_cell.angle_beta   90.00
_cell.angle_gamma   90.00
#
_symmetry.space_group_name_H-M   'P 1'
#
loop_
_entity.id
_entity.type
_entity.pdbx_description
1 polymer ?
#
loop_
_entity_poly.entity_id
_entity_poly.type
_entity_poly.pdbx_seq_one_letter_code
_entity_poly.pdbx_strand_id
1 'polypeptide(L)'
;SECLVGSEMCIRDSIKVRRFVRYEGVCSAYVHGGGTHGILVNFETTNGIEAKDEFATYGKDIAMQVAAANPGYVDEASVPAEVVAKEKEIMLAQMAGDPKTANKPEAVKQKMIEGKIKKFFKENCLVDQEFVKDGDLTVAQYTAKVAKDLGGDIKIVKFTRFQKGEGLEKRADDFAAEVASMVK
;
A
#
# COMPACT_ATOMS: atom_id res chain seq x y z
N SER A 1 -6.47 42.04 -9.47
CA SER A 1 -7.57 41.24 -8.84
C SER A 1 -8.53 40.61 -9.85
N GLU A 2 -8.55 41.09 -11.10
CA GLU A 2 -9.44 40.56 -12.16
C GLU A 2 -8.98 39.18 -12.70
N CYS A 3 -7.69 38.86 -12.62
CA CYS A 3 -7.16 37.57 -13.08
C CYS A 3 -7.54 36.38 -12.18
N LEU A 4 -7.89 36.63 -10.92
CA LEU A 4 -8.26 35.62 -9.94
C LEU A 4 -9.70 35.12 -10.13
N VAL A 5 -10.62 35.96 -10.62
CA VAL A 5 -12.03 35.61 -10.78
C VAL A 5 -12.25 34.54 -11.84
N GLY A 6 -11.54 34.62 -12.96
CA GLY A 6 -11.61 33.56 -13.99
C GLY A 6 -10.98 32.23 -13.58
N SER A 7 -9.87 32.30 -12.85
CA SER A 7 -9.19 31.10 -12.32
C SER A 7 -10.00 30.43 -11.22
N GLU A 8 -10.62 31.20 -10.33
CA GLU A 8 -11.48 30.64 -9.27
C GLU A 8 -12.73 29.96 -9.84
N MET A 9 -13.34 30.51 -10.89
CA MET A 9 -14.51 29.90 -11.51
C MET A 9 -14.17 28.55 -12.18
N CYS A 10 -13.07 28.48 -12.90
CA CYS A 10 -12.61 27.22 -13.50
C CYS A 10 -12.22 26.17 -12.46
N ILE A 11 -11.59 26.56 -11.35
CA ILE A 11 -11.17 25.65 -10.29
C ILE A 11 -12.38 25.18 -9.46
N ARG A 12 -13.29 26.08 -9.12
CA ARG A 12 -14.43 25.82 -8.25
C ARG A 12 -15.42 24.84 -8.87
N ASP A 13 -15.65 24.91 -10.17
CA ASP A 13 -16.62 24.06 -10.87
C ASP A 13 -16.05 22.73 -11.37
N SER A 14 -14.72 22.63 -11.51
CA SER A 14 -14.05 21.47 -12.11
C SER A 14 -13.36 20.56 -11.09
N ILE A 15 -12.92 21.09 -9.93
CA ILE A 15 -12.19 20.33 -8.91
C ILE A 15 -13.16 19.86 -7.83
N LYS A 16 -13.29 18.53 -7.70
CA LYS A 16 -14.05 17.89 -6.63
C LYS A 16 -13.11 17.06 -5.76
N VAL A 17 -13.14 17.31 -4.44
CA VAL A 17 -12.46 16.44 -3.48
C VAL A 17 -13.24 15.14 -3.40
N ARG A 18 -12.65 14.05 -3.89
CA ARG A 18 -13.28 12.73 -3.93
C ARG A 18 -13.13 11.97 -2.62
N ARG A 19 -11.94 12.00 -2.04
CA ARG A 19 -11.60 11.35 -0.77
C ARG A 19 -10.41 12.04 -0.13
N PHE A 20 -10.38 12.00 1.19
CA PHE A 20 -9.24 12.47 1.97
C PHE A 20 -9.08 11.60 3.21
N VAL A 21 -7.92 11.63 3.81
CA VAL A 21 -7.63 10.98 5.09
C VAL A 21 -6.87 11.96 5.98
N ARG A 22 -7.18 11.93 7.28
CA ARG A 22 -6.47 12.67 8.30
C ARG A 22 -5.97 11.68 9.36
N TYR A 23 -4.69 11.75 9.65
CA TYR A 23 -4.07 11.02 10.75
C TYR A 23 -3.58 11.98 11.82
N GLU A 24 -3.65 11.56 13.06
CA GLU A 24 -3.14 12.30 14.22
C GLU A 24 -1.95 11.55 14.81
N GLY A 25 -1.08 12.27 15.54
CA GLY A 25 0.13 11.73 16.12
C GLY A 25 1.32 11.71 15.15
N VAL A 26 2.20 10.74 15.34
CA VAL A 26 3.44 10.63 14.57
C VAL A 26 3.15 10.08 13.18
N CYS A 27 3.39 10.90 12.17
CA CYS A 27 3.08 10.56 10.77
C CYS A 27 4.26 10.88 9.85
N SER A 28 4.45 10.06 8.82
CA SER A 28 5.36 10.34 7.71
C SER A 28 4.61 10.35 6.41
N ALA A 29 4.86 11.38 5.58
CA ALA A 29 4.26 11.54 4.27
C ALA A 29 5.31 11.41 3.17
N TYR A 30 4.92 10.80 2.07
CA TYR A 30 5.75 10.67 0.88
C TYR A 30 4.94 10.87 -0.38
N VAL A 31 5.45 11.67 -1.30
CA VAL A 31 4.84 11.91 -2.61
C VAL A 31 5.79 11.40 -3.68
N HIS A 32 5.34 10.53 -4.53
CA HIS A 32 6.11 9.89 -5.58
C HIS A 32 5.62 10.29 -6.98
N GLY A 33 6.56 10.30 -7.94
CA GLY A 33 6.25 10.46 -9.36
C GLY A 33 5.54 11.78 -9.71
N GLY A 34 6.00 12.90 -9.13
CA GLY A 34 5.40 14.22 -9.43
C GLY A 34 3.94 14.34 -8.99
N GLY A 35 3.54 13.67 -7.91
CA GLY A 35 2.17 13.70 -7.40
C GLY A 35 1.28 12.56 -7.91
N THR A 36 1.84 11.54 -8.56
CA THR A 36 1.07 10.37 -8.99
C THR A 36 0.67 9.46 -7.85
N HIS A 37 1.49 9.40 -6.79
CA HIS A 37 1.24 8.62 -5.58
C HIS A 37 1.43 9.50 -4.35
N GLY A 38 0.46 9.48 -3.45
CA GLY A 38 0.53 10.09 -2.13
C GLY A 38 0.42 9.02 -1.06
N ILE A 39 1.39 8.94 -0.16
CA ILE A 39 1.46 7.97 0.91
C ILE A 39 1.51 8.69 2.24
N LEU A 40 0.75 8.19 3.20
CA LEU A 40 0.76 8.65 4.58
C LEU A 40 0.83 7.43 5.49
N VAL A 41 1.82 7.39 6.38
CA VAL A 41 2.02 6.31 7.34
C VAL A 41 1.96 6.88 8.74
N ASN A 42 1.25 6.22 9.63
CA ASN A 42 1.11 6.59 11.05
C ASN A 42 1.86 5.59 11.92
N PHE A 43 2.56 6.12 12.92
CA PHE A 43 3.39 5.36 13.84
C PHE A 43 2.98 5.62 15.29
N GLU A 44 3.18 4.62 16.14
CA GLU A 44 3.29 4.76 17.58
C GLU A 44 4.76 4.61 17.96
N THR A 45 5.26 5.52 18.78
CA THR A 45 6.65 5.57 19.22
C THR A 45 6.73 5.72 20.73
N THR A 46 7.87 5.34 21.30
CA THR A 46 8.16 5.56 22.72
C THR A 46 9.42 6.42 22.86
N ASN A 47 9.64 6.99 24.04
CA ASN A 47 10.85 7.73 24.41
C ASN A 47 11.16 8.98 23.56
N GLY A 48 10.18 9.52 22.83
CA GLY A 48 10.36 10.74 22.01
C GLY A 48 11.31 10.58 20.82
N ILE A 49 11.47 9.35 20.33
CA ILE A 49 12.37 9.04 19.20
C ILE A 49 11.91 9.66 17.89
N GLU A 50 10.65 10.03 17.79
CA GLU A 50 10.06 10.70 16.63
C GLU A 50 10.65 12.08 16.33
N ALA A 51 11.33 12.70 17.32
CA ALA A 51 12.01 13.98 17.14
C ALA A 51 13.41 13.87 16.50
N LYS A 52 13.90 12.64 16.29
CA LYS A 52 15.23 12.39 15.72
C LYS A 52 15.19 12.37 14.19
N ASP A 53 16.25 12.88 13.56
CA ASP A 53 16.37 12.91 12.09
C ASP A 53 16.43 11.50 11.47
N GLU A 54 16.99 10.55 12.20
CA GLU A 54 17.03 9.15 11.78
C GLU A 54 15.62 8.54 11.71
N PHE A 55 14.72 8.94 12.63
CA PHE A 55 13.32 8.52 12.56
C PHE A 55 12.63 9.13 11.34
N ALA A 56 12.89 10.38 11.00
CA ALA A 56 12.35 11.01 9.80
C ALA A 56 12.79 10.27 8.52
N THR A 57 14.05 9.81 8.49
CA THR A 57 14.58 8.98 7.40
C THR A 57 13.87 7.63 7.34
N TYR A 58 13.74 6.94 8.48
CA TYR A 58 13.00 5.69 8.60
C TYR A 58 11.54 5.82 8.12
N GLY A 59 10.83 6.86 8.58
CA GLY A 59 9.45 7.11 8.17
C GLY A 59 9.29 7.30 6.66
N LYS A 60 10.26 7.98 6.03
CA LYS A 60 10.33 8.13 4.57
C LYS A 60 10.57 6.79 3.87
N ASP A 61 11.43 5.95 4.43
CA ASP A 61 11.76 4.64 3.88
C ASP A 61 10.55 3.70 3.91
N ILE A 62 9.81 3.69 5.01
CA ILE A 62 8.57 2.93 5.11
C ILE A 62 7.49 3.46 4.14
N ALA A 63 7.35 4.77 4.01
CA ALA A 63 6.42 5.35 3.04
C ALA A 63 6.82 5.01 1.59
N MET A 64 8.12 4.94 1.29
CA MET A 64 8.65 4.50 0.00
C MET A 64 8.38 3.00 -0.25
N GLN A 65 8.52 2.15 0.79
CA GLN A 65 8.12 0.74 0.74
C GLN A 65 6.65 0.59 0.35
N VAL A 66 5.75 1.33 1.01
CA VAL A 66 4.31 1.32 0.68
C VAL A 66 4.05 1.78 -0.75
N ALA A 67 4.80 2.78 -1.24
CA ALA A 67 4.69 3.24 -2.63
C ALA A 67 5.06 2.16 -3.63
N ALA A 68 6.15 1.43 -3.38
CA ALA A 68 6.73 0.45 -4.29
C ALA A 68 6.01 -0.90 -4.25
N ALA A 69 5.80 -1.45 -3.06
CA ALA A 69 5.27 -2.80 -2.86
C ALA A 69 3.75 -2.87 -2.77
N ASN A 70 3.07 -1.72 -2.58
CA ASN A 70 1.60 -1.62 -2.51
C ASN A 70 0.95 -2.66 -1.58
N PRO A 71 1.35 -2.76 -0.31
CA PRO A 71 0.74 -3.70 0.62
C PRO A 71 -0.74 -3.39 0.83
N GLY A 72 -1.54 -4.43 1.09
CA GLY A 72 -2.96 -4.29 1.40
C GLY A 72 -3.22 -4.08 2.89
N TYR A 73 -2.32 -4.57 3.74
CA TYR A 73 -2.47 -4.63 5.20
C TYR A 73 -1.16 -4.25 5.89
N VAL A 74 -1.25 -3.86 7.17
CA VAL A 74 -0.05 -3.56 7.98
C VAL A 74 0.65 -4.86 8.37
N ASP A 75 -0.09 -5.79 8.94
CA ASP A 75 0.39 -7.08 9.48
C ASP A 75 -0.64 -8.18 9.25
N GLU A 76 -0.30 -9.43 9.60
CA GLU A 76 -1.20 -10.58 9.53
C GLU A 76 -2.48 -10.39 10.36
N ALA A 77 -2.40 -9.74 11.51
CA ALA A 77 -3.54 -9.49 12.40
C ALA A 77 -4.53 -8.49 11.82
N SER A 78 -4.07 -7.61 10.94
CA SER A 78 -4.89 -6.62 10.23
C SER A 78 -5.68 -7.22 9.07
N VAL A 79 -5.38 -8.45 8.65
CA VAL A 79 -6.08 -9.13 7.56
C VAL A 79 -7.41 -9.69 8.07
N PRO A 80 -8.56 -9.29 7.50
CA PRO A 80 -9.86 -9.83 7.89
C PRO A 80 -9.90 -11.36 7.72
N ALA A 81 -10.44 -12.07 8.70
CA ALA A 81 -10.55 -13.54 8.66
C ALA A 81 -11.30 -14.05 7.42
N GLU A 82 -12.27 -13.28 6.93
CA GLU A 82 -13.02 -13.57 5.70
C GLU A 82 -12.13 -13.58 4.46
N VAL A 83 -11.15 -12.67 4.39
CA VAL A 83 -10.19 -12.61 3.27
C VAL A 83 -9.30 -13.84 3.30
N VAL A 84 -8.77 -14.20 4.47
CA VAL A 84 -7.94 -15.42 4.62
C VAL A 84 -8.74 -16.68 4.28
N ALA A 85 -10.01 -16.76 4.71
CA ALA A 85 -10.90 -17.87 4.40
C ALA A 85 -11.15 -17.99 2.89
N LYS A 86 -11.43 -16.87 2.23
CA LYS A 86 -11.67 -16.79 0.80
C LYS A 86 -10.43 -17.17 -0.01
N GLU A 87 -9.26 -16.70 0.40
CA GLU A 87 -7.98 -17.10 -0.22
C GLU A 87 -7.72 -18.60 -0.09
N LYS A 88 -8.00 -19.18 1.09
CA LYS A 88 -7.92 -20.63 1.29
C LYS A 88 -8.85 -21.41 0.36
N GLU A 89 -10.08 -20.94 0.20
CA GLU A 89 -11.07 -21.54 -0.69
C GLU A 89 -10.62 -21.51 -2.15
N ILE A 90 -10.11 -20.35 -2.60
CA ILE A 90 -9.55 -20.19 -3.95
C ILE A 90 -8.37 -21.15 -4.18
N MET A 91 -7.47 -21.27 -3.19
CA MET A 91 -6.33 -22.16 -3.27
C MET A 91 -6.75 -23.63 -3.32
N LEU A 92 -7.76 -24.03 -2.53
CA LEU A 92 -8.33 -25.38 -2.57
C LEU A 92 -8.95 -25.68 -3.94
N ALA A 93 -9.72 -24.76 -4.51
CA ALA A 93 -10.30 -24.91 -5.83
C ALA A 93 -9.23 -25.04 -6.93
N GLN A 94 -8.17 -24.24 -6.87
CA GLN A 94 -7.03 -24.35 -7.78
C GLN A 94 -6.33 -25.70 -7.67
N MET A 95 -6.12 -26.21 -6.44
CA MET A 95 -5.48 -27.49 -6.21
C MET A 95 -6.34 -28.68 -6.66
N ALA A 96 -7.67 -28.56 -6.58
CA ALA A 96 -8.60 -29.58 -7.09
C ALA A 96 -8.60 -29.64 -8.63
N GLY A 97 -8.39 -28.51 -9.29
CA GLY A 97 -8.30 -28.41 -10.75
C GLY A 97 -6.93 -28.81 -11.34
N ASP A 98 -5.88 -28.92 -10.55
CA ASP A 98 -4.54 -29.28 -11.01
C ASP A 98 -4.30 -30.80 -10.83
N PRO A 99 -4.09 -31.58 -11.92
CA PRO A 99 -3.85 -33.01 -11.85
C PRO A 99 -2.66 -33.42 -10.96
N LYS A 100 -1.67 -32.54 -10.80
CA LYS A 100 -0.48 -32.78 -9.96
C LYS A 100 -0.75 -32.69 -8.48
N THR A 101 -1.81 -31.98 -8.09
CA THR A 101 -2.17 -31.73 -6.68
C THR A 101 -3.46 -32.42 -6.26
N ALA A 102 -4.36 -32.71 -7.19
CA ALA A 102 -5.64 -33.35 -6.93
C ALA A 102 -5.52 -34.69 -6.19
N ASN A 103 -4.53 -35.51 -6.54
CA ASN A 103 -4.30 -36.85 -5.98
C ASN A 103 -3.39 -36.89 -4.74
N LYS A 104 -2.99 -35.71 -4.18
CA LYS A 104 -2.13 -35.71 -2.99
C LYS A 104 -2.94 -35.97 -1.70
N PRO A 105 -2.34 -36.64 -0.68
CA PRO A 105 -2.96 -36.79 0.62
C PRO A 105 -3.39 -35.45 1.24
N GLU A 106 -4.49 -35.46 1.99
CA GLU A 106 -5.06 -34.25 2.61
C GLU A 106 -4.05 -33.49 3.49
N ALA A 107 -3.24 -34.21 4.26
CA ALA A 107 -2.18 -33.62 5.08
C ALA A 107 -1.13 -32.86 4.25
N VAL A 108 -0.84 -33.31 3.02
CA VAL A 108 0.08 -32.61 2.12
C VAL A 108 -0.59 -31.35 1.53
N LYS A 109 -1.86 -31.44 1.18
CA LYS A 109 -2.64 -30.30 0.70
C LYS A 109 -2.71 -29.20 1.76
N GLN A 110 -2.97 -29.55 3.03
CA GLN A 110 -3.00 -28.58 4.13
C GLN A 110 -1.66 -27.86 4.29
N LYS A 111 -0.52 -28.58 4.29
CA LYS A 111 0.81 -27.95 4.34
C LYS A 111 1.08 -27.03 3.15
N MET A 112 0.60 -27.39 1.97
CA MET A 112 0.73 -26.55 0.78
C MET A 112 -0.11 -25.27 0.92
N ILE A 113 -1.31 -25.36 1.48
CA ILE A 113 -2.17 -24.20 1.74
C ILE A 113 -1.53 -23.28 2.78
N GLU A 114 -1.00 -23.84 3.88
CA GLU A 114 -0.27 -23.04 4.88
C GLU A 114 0.93 -22.31 4.28
N GLY A 115 1.70 -22.98 3.41
CA GLY A 115 2.81 -22.36 2.70
C GLY A 115 2.37 -21.23 1.76
N LYS A 116 1.25 -21.42 1.05
CA LYS A 116 0.69 -20.39 0.16
C LYS A 116 0.11 -19.21 0.96
N ILE A 117 -0.53 -19.47 2.10
CA ILE A 117 -1.02 -18.40 3.00
C ILE A 117 0.13 -17.58 3.57
N LYS A 118 1.22 -18.23 4.00
CA LYS A 118 2.43 -17.50 4.42
C LYS A 118 2.99 -16.63 3.29
N LYS A 119 2.97 -17.13 2.05
CA LYS A 119 3.38 -16.35 0.89
C LYS A 119 2.43 -15.16 0.66
N PHE A 120 1.13 -15.36 0.79
CA PHE A 120 0.12 -14.30 0.71
C PHE A 120 0.40 -13.19 1.73
N PHE A 121 0.71 -13.52 2.98
CA PHE A 121 1.06 -12.54 4.00
C PHE A 121 2.35 -11.79 3.64
N LYS A 122 3.39 -12.50 3.20
CA LYS A 122 4.64 -11.88 2.75
C LYS A 122 4.46 -10.90 1.59
N GLU A 123 3.49 -11.13 0.72
CA GLU A 123 3.22 -10.25 -0.42
C GLU A 123 2.29 -9.09 -0.06
N ASN A 124 1.36 -9.27 0.88
CA ASN A 124 0.29 -8.32 1.17
C ASN A 124 0.42 -7.59 2.50
N CYS A 125 1.19 -8.10 3.47
CA CYS A 125 1.40 -7.45 4.77
C CYS A 125 2.71 -6.66 4.77
N LEU A 126 2.62 -5.36 5.05
CA LEU A 126 3.75 -4.43 5.01
C LEU A 126 4.94 -4.91 5.85
N VAL A 127 4.70 -5.36 7.09
CA VAL A 127 5.77 -5.77 8.02
C VAL A 127 6.50 -7.04 7.59
N ASP A 128 5.83 -7.91 6.84
CA ASP A 128 6.36 -9.20 6.39
C ASP A 128 7.04 -9.12 5.01
N GLN A 129 6.86 -8.01 4.29
CA GLN A 129 7.51 -7.78 3.00
C GLN A 129 9.02 -7.63 3.14
N GLU A 130 9.74 -8.04 2.12
CA GLU A 130 11.16 -7.74 1.95
C GLU A 130 11.35 -6.23 1.77
N PHE A 131 12.33 -5.65 2.47
CA PHE A 131 12.57 -4.22 2.44
C PHE A 131 13.21 -3.81 1.10
N VAL A 132 12.62 -2.85 0.40
CA VAL A 132 13.05 -2.46 -0.97
C VAL A 132 14.47 -1.93 -1.08
N LYS A 133 15.05 -1.41 0.02
CA LYS A 133 16.44 -0.94 0.03
C LYS A 133 17.45 -2.02 0.44
N ASP A 134 16.98 -3.05 1.15
CA ASP A 134 17.80 -4.15 1.63
C ASP A 134 16.95 -5.43 1.68
N GLY A 135 17.02 -6.22 0.60
CA GLY A 135 16.22 -7.43 0.43
C GLY A 135 16.57 -8.58 1.40
N ASP A 136 17.67 -8.45 2.16
CA ASP A 136 18.03 -9.43 3.19
C ASP A 136 17.23 -9.23 4.49
N LEU A 137 16.54 -8.09 4.63
CA LEU A 137 15.74 -7.74 5.80
C LEU A 137 14.26 -7.64 5.42
N THR A 138 13.39 -8.07 6.34
CA THR A 138 11.97 -7.70 6.28
C THR A 138 11.75 -6.29 6.85
N VAL A 139 10.65 -5.67 6.50
CA VAL A 139 10.24 -4.37 7.07
C VAL A 139 10.18 -4.45 8.60
N ALA A 140 9.69 -5.56 9.18
CA ALA A 140 9.69 -5.78 10.63
C ALA A 140 11.10 -5.79 11.22
N GLN A 141 12.04 -6.47 10.58
CA GLN A 141 13.44 -6.53 11.04
C GLN A 141 14.13 -5.16 10.93
N TYR A 142 13.89 -4.44 9.83
CA TYR A 142 14.39 -3.08 9.67
C TYR A 142 13.81 -2.14 10.75
N THR A 143 12.51 -2.22 11.01
CA THR A 143 11.83 -1.45 12.07
C THR A 143 12.44 -1.74 13.45
N ALA A 144 12.65 -3.03 13.79
CA ALA A 144 13.25 -3.42 15.06
C ALA A 144 14.69 -2.94 15.21
N LYS A 145 15.48 -2.96 14.13
CA LYS A 145 16.85 -2.44 14.11
C LYS A 145 16.88 -0.94 14.40
N VAL A 146 16.08 -0.15 13.67
CA VAL A 146 15.99 1.30 13.85
C VAL A 146 15.47 1.65 15.24
N ALA A 147 14.45 0.96 15.74
CA ALA A 147 13.93 1.15 17.09
C ALA A 147 15.01 0.97 18.16
N LYS A 148 15.82 -0.10 18.04
CA LYS A 148 16.95 -0.36 18.93
C LYS A 148 18.02 0.73 18.85
N ASP A 149 18.39 1.16 17.64
CA ASP A 149 19.40 2.18 17.41
C ASP A 149 18.96 3.54 17.98
N LEU A 150 17.68 3.84 17.93
CA LEU A 150 17.10 5.06 18.48
C LEU A 150 16.80 4.98 19.99
N GLY A 151 16.81 3.79 20.58
CA GLY A 151 16.56 3.58 22.01
C GLY A 151 15.09 3.69 22.42
N GLY A 152 14.18 3.30 21.57
CA GLY A 152 12.73 3.27 21.81
C GLY A 152 12.05 2.18 20.99
N ASP A 153 10.73 2.17 21.02
CA ASP A 153 9.93 1.25 20.23
C ASP A 153 9.23 2.00 19.08
N ILE A 154 9.09 1.31 17.97
CA ILE A 154 8.36 1.80 16.80
C ILE A 154 7.33 0.76 16.39
N LYS A 155 6.08 1.19 16.24
CA LYS A 155 5.01 0.38 15.68
C LYS A 155 4.36 1.10 14.52
N ILE A 156 4.21 0.42 13.39
CA ILE A 156 3.43 0.91 12.26
C ILE A 156 1.96 0.61 12.58
N VAL A 157 1.13 1.64 12.69
CA VAL A 157 -0.28 1.50 13.09
C VAL A 157 -1.16 1.33 11.87
N LYS A 158 -1.00 2.23 10.92
CA LYS A 158 -1.80 2.25 9.68
C LYS A 158 -1.10 3.06 8.60
N PHE A 159 -1.49 2.85 7.37
CA PHE A 159 -1.04 3.63 6.25
C PHE A 159 -2.20 3.87 5.27
N THR A 160 -2.04 4.88 4.43
CA THR A 160 -2.91 5.12 3.28
C THR A 160 -2.05 5.43 2.07
N ARG A 161 -2.40 4.85 0.94
CA ARG A 161 -1.82 5.13 -0.36
C ARG A 161 -2.92 5.58 -1.31
N PHE A 162 -2.76 6.75 -1.89
CA PHE A 162 -3.60 7.24 -2.97
C PHE A 162 -2.81 7.29 -4.27
N GLN A 163 -3.42 6.82 -5.33
CA GLN A 163 -2.87 6.89 -6.68
C GLN A 163 -3.76 7.76 -7.56
N LYS A 164 -3.13 8.63 -8.34
CA LYS A 164 -3.83 9.48 -9.31
C LYS A 164 -4.59 8.61 -10.32
N GLY A 165 -5.88 8.91 -10.50
CA GLY A 165 -6.74 8.17 -11.43
C GLY A 165 -7.27 6.83 -10.92
N GLU A 166 -6.91 6.40 -9.70
CA GLU A 166 -7.39 5.15 -9.11
C GLU A 166 -8.91 5.18 -8.93
N GLY A 167 -9.59 4.12 -9.46
CA GLY A 167 -11.06 3.99 -9.40
C GLY A 167 -11.83 5.03 -10.21
N LEU A 168 -11.19 5.70 -11.17
CA LEU A 168 -11.85 6.47 -12.22
C LEU A 168 -11.84 5.64 -13.50
N GLU A 169 -12.96 5.63 -14.20
CA GLU A 169 -13.00 5.10 -15.56
C GLU A 169 -12.05 5.93 -16.44
N LYS A 170 -11.16 5.24 -17.13
CA LYS A 170 -10.32 5.91 -18.13
C LYS A 170 -11.25 6.38 -19.24
N ARG A 171 -11.28 7.70 -19.47
CA ARG A 171 -11.91 8.26 -20.64
C ARG A 171 -11.28 7.58 -21.87
N ALA A 172 -12.06 6.91 -22.66
CA ALA A 172 -11.62 6.47 -23.99
C ALA A 172 -11.53 7.73 -24.86
N ASP A 173 -10.37 8.37 -24.82
CA ASP A 173 -10.09 9.49 -25.73
C ASP A 173 -9.89 8.87 -27.13
N ASP A 174 -10.97 8.79 -27.89
CA ASP A 174 -10.88 8.50 -29.32
C ASP A 174 -10.44 9.76 -30.06
N PHE A 175 -9.13 10.00 -30.00
CA PHE A 175 -8.48 11.16 -30.64
C PHE A 175 -8.79 11.21 -32.15
N ALA A 176 -8.96 10.06 -32.79
CA ALA A 176 -9.30 9.98 -34.21
C ALA A 176 -10.74 10.53 -34.47
N ALA A 177 -11.70 10.20 -33.61
CA ALA A 177 -13.05 10.72 -33.68
C ALA A 177 -13.11 12.21 -33.35
N GLU A 178 -12.31 12.67 -32.38
CA GLU A 178 -12.24 14.08 -32.00
C GLU A 178 -11.66 14.94 -33.13
N VAL A 179 -10.57 14.52 -33.76
CA VAL A 179 -9.98 15.18 -34.93
C VAL A 179 -10.96 15.16 -36.12
N ALA A 180 -11.64 14.05 -36.37
CA ALA A 180 -12.63 13.97 -37.46
C ALA A 180 -13.83 14.90 -37.22
N SER A 181 -14.18 15.22 -35.97
CA SER A 181 -15.22 16.18 -35.63
C SER A 181 -14.81 17.64 -35.80
N MET A 182 -13.49 17.94 -35.72
CA MET A 182 -12.94 19.29 -35.89
C MET A 182 -12.70 19.69 -37.34
N VAL A 183 -12.66 18.71 -38.26
CA VAL A 183 -12.37 18.93 -39.72
C VAL A 183 -13.66 19.10 -40.54
N LYS A 184 -14.82 19.20 -39.90
CA LYS A 184 -16.07 19.59 -40.55
C LYS A 184 -16.30 21.11 -40.35
#